data_8ba9d8c39ad89e59908f9aca32da40e5
#
_entry.id   8ba9d8c39ad89e59908f9aca32da40e5
#
_cell.length_a   1.000
_cell.length_b   1.000
_cell.length_c   1.000
_cell.angle_alpha   90.00
_cell.angle_beta   90.00
_cell.angle_gamma   90.00
#
_symmetry.space_group_name_H-M   'P 1'
#
loop_
_entity.id
_entity.type
_entity.pdbx_description
1 polymer ?
#
loop_
_entity_poly.entity_id
_entity_poly.type
_entity_poly.pdbx_seq_one_letter_code
_entity_poly.pdbx_strand_id
1 'polypeptide(L)'
;AKVTGARFHFYKGLGARLERAIINFFLNTHIENGYTEVFPPFMVNRASMTGTGQLPKFEMDAYRVINKDTAEDYFLIPTAEVPVTNMHRSEILEGASLPIKYCAYSACFRAEAGSAGRDTRGLIRQHQFNKVELVKFADPANSYQELESLTNDAERVLQLLGLPYRVVCLSTGDLGFSSAKTYDIEVWMPSYNRYVEISSCSNFEDFQARRAQIRFKATQRDKAQLVHTLNGSGVAVGRTVAAILENYQNADGSITIPEVLRPFMGVDVIKCPE
;
A
#
# COMPACT_ATOMS: atom_id res chain seq x y z
N ALA A 1 22.74 6.29 -6.82
CA ALA A 1 23.47 5.32 -7.62
C ALA A 1 24.72 4.75 -6.92
N LYS A 2 25.41 5.54 -6.08
CA LYS A 2 26.66 5.11 -5.42
C LYS A 2 26.51 3.87 -4.51
N VAL A 3 25.38 3.73 -3.79
CA VAL A 3 25.17 2.64 -2.81
C VAL A 3 24.47 1.45 -3.44
N THR A 4 23.39 1.69 -4.19
CA THR A 4 22.51 0.59 -4.64
C THR A 4 22.22 0.65 -6.16
N GLY A 5 22.32 1.81 -6.77
CA GLY A 5 21.97 2.02 -8.18
C GLY A 5 20.95 3.14 -8.38
N ALA A 6 20.40 3.24 -9.58
CA ALA A 6 19.33 4.18 -9.92
C ALA A 6 18.02 3.77 -9.23
N ARG A 7 17.12 4.72 -9.07
CA ARG A 7 15.76 4.51 -8.50
C ARG A 7 15.76 4.01 -7.03
N PHE A 8 16.87 4.20 -6.34
CA PHE A 8 16.99 4.16 -4.89
C PHE A 8 17.44 5.53 -4.40
N HIS A 9 16.89 6.03 -3.32
CA HIS A 9 17.24 7.34 -2.80
C HIS A 9 17.35 7.40 -1.29
N PHE A 10 18.01 8.47 -0.85
CA PHE A 10 18.13 8.82 0.54
C PHE A 10 17.30 10.07 0.81
N TYR A 11 16.50 10.00 1.84
CA TYR A 11 15.97 11.20 2.48
C TYR A 11 16.94 11.69 3.55
N LYS A 12 17.12 12.99 3.67
CA LYS A 12 18.04 13.60 4.66
C LYS A 12 17.36 14.78 5.36
N GLY A 13 17.67 14.98 6.64
CA GLY A 13 17.18 16.12 7.43
C GLY A 13 15.65 16.18 7.46
N LEU A 14 15.10 17.35 7.13
CA LEU A 14 13.64 17.56 7.12
C LEU A 14 12.91 16.69 6.08
N GLY A 15 13.55 16.29 4.98
CA GLY A 15 12.96 15.34 4.04
C GLY A 15 12.76 13.95 4.64
N ALA A 16 13.74 13.44 5.41
CA ALA A 16 13.58 12.18 6.14
C ALA A 16 12.53 12.28 7.25
N ARG A 17 12.44 13.47 7.91
CA ARG A 17 11.40 13.73 8.91
C ARG A 17 10.02 13.77 8.28
N LEU A 18 9.87 14.35 7.07
CA LEU A 18 8.60 14.39 6.33
C LEU A 18 8.13 12.97 5.97
N GLU A 19 9.01 12.13 5.44
CA GLU A 19 8.70 10.71 5.15
C GLU A 19 8.15 10.00 6.39
N ARG A 20 8.83 10.11 7.53
CA ARG A 20 8.40 9.51 8.79
C ARG A 20 7.11 10.14 9.34
N ALA A 21 6.94 11.45 9.20
CA ALA A 21 5.72 12.16 9.62
C ALA A 21 4.49 11.66 8.87
N ILE A 22 4.62 11.44 7.56
CA ILE A 22 3.55 10.90 6.71
C ILE A 22 3.21 9.47 7.14
N ILE A 23 4.20 8.60 7.38
CA ILE A 23 3.97 7.23 7.86
C ILE A 23 3.17 7.23 9.16
N ASN A 24 3.61 8.01 10.15
CA ASN A 24 2.93 8.08 11.44
C ASN A 24 1.52 8.65 11.32
N PHE A 25 1.34 9.68 10.52
CA PHE A 25 0.03 10.27 10.27
C PHE A 25 -0.93 9.26 9.61
N PHE A 26 -0.48 8.52 8.61
CA PHE A 26 -1.31 7.50 7.95
C PHE A 26 -1.72 6.39 8.91
N LEU A 27 -0.77 5.82 9.66
CA LEU A 27 -1.07 4.78 10.64
C LEU A 27 -2.08 5.26 11.68
N ASN A 28 -1.85 6.43 12.29
CA ASN A 28 -2.75 6.97 13.30
C ASN A 28 -4.16 7.19 12.74
N THR A 29 -4.28 7.77 11.54
CA THR A 29 -5.58 8.00 10.91
C THR A 29 -6.34 6.69 10.67
N HIS A 30 -5.65 5.64 10.21
CA HIS A 30 -6.30 4.35 9.98
C HIS A 30 -6.65 3.62 11.29
N ILE A 31 -5.80 3.72 12.33
CA ILE A 31 -6.12 3.18 13.67
C ILE A 31 -7.36 3.86 14.23
N GLU A 32 -7.50 5.17 14.10
CA GLU A 32 -8.71 5.92 14.50
C GLU A 32 -9.96 5.47 13.72
N ASN A 33 -9.79 4.99 12.48
CA ASN A 33 -10.86 4.41 11.66
C ASN A 33 -11.13 2.91 11.95
N GLY A 34 -10.56 2.38 13.04
CA GLY A 34 -10.81 1.02 13.52
C GLY A 34 -9.97 -0.06 12.85
N TYR A 35 -8.84 0.28 12.23
CA TYR A 35 -7.85 -0.70 11.79
C TYR A 35 -6.93 -1.09 12.94
N THR A 36 -6.55 -2.35 13.00
CA THR A 36 -5.50 -2.84 13.88
C THR A 36 -4.16 -2.73 13.17
N GLU A 37 -3.20 -2.03 13.78
CA GLU A 37 -1.84 -1.94 13.26
C GLU A 37 -1.11 -3.28 13.37
N VAL A 38 -0.43 -3.66 12.28
CA VAL A 38 0.44 -4.83 12.22
C VAL A 38 1.81 -4.41 11.69
N PHE A 39 2.88 -4.89 12.31
CA PHE A 39 4.25 -4.71 11.84
C PHE A 39 4.77 -6.03 11.26
N PRO A 40 4.65 -6.26 9.93
CA PRO A 40 4.95 -7.53 9.30
C PRO A 40 6.44 -7.71 8.98
N PRO A 41 6.92 -8.95 8.78
CA PRO A 41 8.22 -9.18 8.17
C PRO A 41 8.26 -8.67 6.72
N PHE A 42 9.40 -8.13 6.29
CA PHE A 42 9.59 -7.62 4.91
C PHE A 42 10.15 -8.70 3.96
N MET A 43 10.34 -9.89 4.45
CA MET A 43 10.76 -11.05 3.68
C MET A 43 9.82 -12.22 3.96
N VAL A 44 9.34 -12.86 2.91
CA VAL A 44 8.35 -13.94 2.97
C VAL A 44 8.77 -15.14 2.15
N ASN A 45 8.20 -16.31 2.44
CA ASN A 45 8.44 -17.51 1.67
C ASN A 45 7.60 -17.57 0.38
N ARG A 46 7.93 -18.49 -0.51
CA ARG A 46 7.23 -18.72 -1.79
C ARG A 46 5.73 -18.98 -1.60
N ALA A 47 5.36 -19.74 -0.57
CA ALA A 47 3.95 -20.05 -0.31
C ALA A 47 3.13 -18.80 -0.02
N SER A 48 3.68 -17.80 0.68
CA SER A 48 3.02 -16.52 0.93
C SER A 48 2.84 -15.70 -0.34
N MET A 49 3.86 -15.63 -1.19
CA MET A 49 3.78 -14.95 -2.50
C MET A 49 2.75 -15.63 -3.42
N THR A 50 2.63 -16.95 -3.36
CA THR A 50 1.62 -17.71 -4.12
C THR A 50 0.22 -17.49 -3.57
N GLY A 51 0.08 -17.43 -2.24
CA GLY A 51 -1.22 -17.24 -1.56
C GLY A 51 -1.94 -15.96 -1.98
N THR A 52 -1.23 -14.86 -2.17
CA THR A 52 -1.78 -13.60 -2.64
C THR A 52 -1.77 -13.43 -4.18
N GLY A 53 -1.26 -14.43 -4.92
CA GLY A 53 -1.25 -14.41 -6.39
C GLY A 53 -0.09 -13.63 -7.01
N GLN A 54 0.92 -13.23 -6.23
CA GLN A 54 2.12 -12.59 -6.77
C GLN A 54 2.91 -13.57 -7.65
N LEU A 55 3.03 -14.82 -7.20
CA LEU A 55 3.63 -15.89 -7.97
C LEU A 55 2.55 -16.80 -8.61
N PRO A 56 2.83 -17.34 -9.79
CA PRO A 56 4.07 -17.25 -10.58
C PRO A 56 4.17 -16.00 -11.47
N LYS A 57 3.08 -15.27 -11.70
CA LYS A 57 2.97 -14.24 -12.75
C LYS A 57 4.01 -13.12 -12.64
N PHE A 58 4.28 -12.64 -11.43
CA PHE A 58 5.19 -11.50 -11.18
C PHE A 58 6.56 -11.91 -10.66
N GLU A 59 7.02 -13.13 -10.94
CA GLU A 59 8.33 -13.61 -10.46
C GLU A 59 9.49 -12.73 -10.96
N MET A 60 9.40 -12.18 -12.16
CA MET A 60 10.42 -11.28 -12.72
C MET A 60 10.46 -9.90 -12.04
N ASP A 61 9.38 -9.49 -11.38
CA ASP A 61 9.29 -8.25 -10.62
C ASP A 61 9.69 -8.40 -9.15
N ALA A 62 9.89 -9.65 -8.68
CA ALA A 62 10.21 -9.95 -7.31
C ALA A 62 11.72 -10.01 -7.07
N TYR A 63 12.18 -9.42 -5.95
CA TYR A 63 13.53 -9.65 -5.46
C TYR A 63 13.58 -10.96 -4.69
N ARG A 64 14.26 -11.95 -5.25
CA ARG A 64 14.46 -13.28 -4.65
C ARG A 64 15.71 -13.28 -3.79
N VAL A 65 15.59 -13.82 -2.58
CA VAL A 65 16.68 -14.01 -1.64
C VAL A 65 16.94 -15.53 -1.51
N ILE A 66 18.15 -15.94 -1.84
CA ILE A 66 18.55 -17.35 -1.78
C ILE A 66 19.17 -17.60 -0.41
N ASN A 67 18.54 -18.48 0.38
CA ASN A 67 19.17 -19.01 1.57
C ASN A 67 20.11 -20.16 1.15
N LYS A 68 21.41 -20.02 1.43
CA LYS A 68 22.41 -21.02 1.04
C LYS A 68 22.34 -22.30 1.87
N ASP A 69 21.78 -22.22 3.07
CA ASP A 69 21.73 -23.33 4.02
C ASP A 69 20.43 -24.15 3.91
N THR A 70 19.40 -23.58 3.36
CA THR A 70 18.12 -24.24 3.06
C THR A 70 17.81 -24.09 1.59
N ALA A 71 17.23 -25.09 0.96
CA ALA A 71 16.79 -24.99 -0.44
C ALA A 71 15.55 -24.07 -0.61
N GLU A 72 15.17 -23.29 0.42
CA GLU A 72 13.98 -22.46 0.43
C GLU A 72 14.25 -21.11 -0.22
N ASP A 73 13.27 -20.68 -1.02
CA ASP A 73 13.22 -19.37 -1.63
C ASP A 73 12.50 -18.38 -0.72
N TYR A 74 13.15 -17.25 -0.45
CA TYR A 74 12.55 -16.10 0.16
C TYR A 74 12.46 -14.95 -0.84
N PHE A 75 11.53 -14.03 -0.59
CA PHE A 75 11.27 -12.87 -1.43
C PHE A 75 11.14 -11.63 -0.55
N LEU A 76 11.74 -10.52 -0.98
CA LEU A 76 11.43 -9.21 -0.42
C LEU A 76 10.01 -8.84 -0.88
N ILE A 77 9.18 -8.38 0.04
CA ILE A 77 7.76 -8.12 -0.25
C ILE A 77 7.57 -6.96 -1.22
N PRO A 78 6.72 -7.10 -2.24
CA PRO A 78 6.34 -5.98 -3.11
C PRO A 78 5.29 -5.07 -2.48
N THR A 79 4.64 -5.53 -1.40
CA THR A 79 3.55 -4.88 -0.65
C THR A 79 3.32 -5.62 0.67
N ALA A 80 2.90 -4.92 1.71
CA ALA A 80 2.50 -5.54 2.97
C ALA A 80 1.24 -6.42 2.85
N GLU A 81 0.47 -6.30 1.77
CA GLU A 81 -0.61 -7.23 1.43
C GLU A 81 -0.18 -8.69 1.60
N VAL A 82 1.03 -9.03 1.12
CA VAL A 82 1.50 -10.42 1.13
C VAL A 82 1.61 -10.99 2.54
N PRO A 83 2.42 -10.43 3.46
CA PRO A 83 2.51 -10.98 4.81
C PRO A 83 1.21 -10.82 5.60
N VAL A 84 0.49 -9.71 5.48
CA VAL A 84 -0.71 -9.45 6.28
C VAL A 84 -1.86 -10.39 5.89
N THR A 85 -2.09 -10.60 4.59
CA THR A 85 -3.11 -11.56 4.15
C THR A 85 -2.75 -12.99 4.59
N ASN A 86 -1.47 -13.35 4.54
CA ASN A 86 -1.00 -14.69 4.93
C ASN A 86 -0.98 -14.92 6.46
N MET A 87 -1.21 -13.92 7.30
CA MET A 87 -1.39 -14.13 8.76
C MET A 87 -2.47 -15.16 9.05
N HIS A 88 -3.54 -15.16 8.25
CA HIS A 88 -4.66 -16.07 8.40
C HIS A 88 -4.63 -17.27 7.44
N ARG A 89 -3.48 -17.54 6.81
CA ARG A 89 -3.35 -18.69 5.92
C ARG A 89 -3.65 -20.00 6.63
N SER A 90 -4.52 -20.81 6.02
CA SER A 90 -5.02 -22.09 6.54
C SER A 90 -5.86 -22.00 7.82
N GLU A 91 -6.41 -20.81 8.10
CA GLU A 91 -7.25 -20.59 9.26
C GLU A 91 -8.75 -20.60 8.91
N ILE A 92 -9.57 -20.84 9.94
CA ILE A 92 -11.03 -20.67 9.92
C ILE A 92 -11.36 -19.57 10.92
N LEU A 93 -11.75 -18.41 10.41
CA LEU A 93 -12.08 -17.24 11.20
C LEU A 93 -13.50 -17.35 11.78
N GLU A 94 -13.73 -16.64 12.87
CA GLU A 94 -15.08 -16.48 13.44
C GLU A 94 -15.86 -15.42 12.65
N GLY A 95 -17.05 -15.77 12.16
CA GLY A 95 -17.87 -14.85 11.36
C GLY A 95 -18.25 -13.58 12.11
N ALA A 96 -18.44 -13.67 13.43
CA ALA A 96 -18.72 -12.51 14.27
C ALA A 96 -17.59 -11.48 14.34
N SER A 97 -16.35 -11.87 13.99
CA SER A 97 -15.19 -10.95 13.94
C SER A 97 -15.06 -10.20 12.61
N LEU A 98 -15.84 -10.57 11.59
CA LEU A 98 -15.77 -9.91 10.28
C LEU A 98 -16.57 -8.60 10.23
N PRO A 99 -16.10 -7.56 9.57
CA PRO A 99 -14.82 -7.52 8.87
C PRO A 99 -13.62 -7.34 9.80
N ILE A 100 -12.53 -8.10 9.55
CA ILE A 100 -11.25 -7.87 10.20
C ILE A 100 -10.48 -6.84 9.35
N LYS A 101 -9.92 -5.80 10.00
CA LYS A 101 -9.24 -4.69 9.35
C LYS A 101 -7.84 -4.51 9.90
N TYR A 102 -6.84 -4.58 9.03
CA TYR A 102 -5.44 -4.34 9.38
C TYR A 102 -4.84 -3.19 8.59
N CYS A 103 -3.99 -2.37 9.23
CA CYS A 103 -3.11 -1.43 8.57
C CYS A 103 -1.65 -1.79 8.88
N ALA A 104 -0.77 -1.69 7.89
CA ALA A 104 0.62 -2.08 8.05
C ALA A 104 1.56 -1.17 7.28
N TYR A 105 2.55 -0.62 7.97
CA TYR A 105 3.70 0.00 7.32
C TYR A 105 4.68 -1.06 6.85
N SER A 106 5.22 -0.88 5.64
CA SER A 106 6.38 -1.64 5.19
C SER A 106 7.21 -0.88 4.15
N ALA A 107 8.50 -1.25 4.05
CA ALA A 107 9.22 -1.09 2.81
C ALA A 107 8.68 -2.11 1.79
N CYS A 108 8.57 -1.67 0.54
CA CYS A 108 8.12 -2.48 -0.59
C CYS A 108 9.23 -2.52 -1.64
N PHE A 109 9.42 -3.67 -2.27
CA PHE A 109 10.51 -3.91 -3.21
C PHE A 109 9.97 -4.43 -4.53
N ARG A 110 10.28 -3.72 -5.63
CA ARG A 110 9.85 -4.10 -6.98
C ARG A 110 11.00 -3.94 -7.96
N ALA A 111 11.33 -5.00 -8.71
CA ALA A 111 12.36 -4.96 -9.73
C ALA A 111 11.93 -4.12 -10.95
N GLU A 112 10.61 -3.85 -11.09
CA GLU A 112 10.06 -3.00 -12.14
C GLU A 112 10.50 -3.45 -13.55
N ALA A 113 10.52 -4.77 -13.77
CA ALA A 113 10.85 -5.37 -15.04
C ALA A 113 9.85 -4.92 -16.12
N GLY A 114 10.30 -4.30 -17.17
CA GLY A 114 9.43 -3.77 -18.23
C GLY A 114 8.96 -2.33 -18.07
N SER A 115 9.37 -1.63 -17.01
CA SER A 115 9.05 -0.20 -16.82
C SER A 115 10.08 0.76 -17.44
N ALA A 116 10.96 0.27 -18.30
CA ALA A 116 12.01 1.08 -18.93
C ALA A 116 11.40 2.30 -19.66
N GLY A 117 11.86 3.50 -19.31
CA GLY A 117 11.46 4.76 -19.95
C GLY A 117 10.16 5.37 -19.42
N ARG A 118 9.42 4.72 -18.54
CA ARG A 118 8.18 5.28 -17.94
C ARG A 118 8.46 5.84 -16.55
N ASP A 119 8.18 7.13 -16.34
CA ASP A 119 8.23 7.82 -15.03
C ASP A 119 9.48 7.50 -14.18
N THR A 120 10.66 7.39 -14.84
CA THR A 120 11.92 6.98 -14.20
C THR A 120 12.61 8.13 -13.47
N ARG A 121 12.08 9.36 -13.55
CA ARG A 121 12.62 10.55 -12.89
C ARG A 121 11.89 10.78 -11.55
N GLY A 122 12.58 11.41 -10.60
CA GLY A 122 12.03 11.79 -9.30
C GLY A 122 11.66 10.60 -8.41
N LEU A 123 10.59 10.74 -7.61
CA LEU A 123 10.16 9.80 -6.57
C LEU A 123 9.01 8.88 -7.00
N ILE A 124 8.53 8.98 -8.24
CA ILE A 124 7.27 8.34 -8.65
C ILE A 124 7.40 6.83 -8.78
N ARG A 125 8.54 6.34 -9.31
CA ARG A 125 8.75 4.92 -9.57
C ARG A 125 10.12 4.45 -9.07
N GLN A 126 10.09 3.75 -7.94
CA GLN A 126 11.27 3.34 -7.19
C GLN A 126 11.35 1.82 -7.07
N HIS A 127 12.56 1.26 -6.95
CA HIS A 127 12.78 -0.16 -6.64
C HIS A 127 12.50 -0.48 -5.17
N GLN A 128 12.70 0.50 -4.29
CA GLN A 128 12.34 0.44 -2.88
C GLN A 128 11.54 1.69 -2.51
N PHE A 129 10.38 1.52 -1.91
CA PHE A 129 9.53 2.61 -1.44
C PHE A 129 8.75 2.20 -0.20
N ASN A 130 8.28 3.18 0.56
CA ASN A 130 7.48 2.96 1.76
C ASN A 130 5.98 3.09 1.45
N LYS A 131 5.19 2.24 2.09
CA LYS A 131 3.74 2.24 1.96
C LYS A 131 3.07 1.85 3.28
N VAL A 132 1.95 2.48 3.58
CA VAL A 132 0.99 1.96 4.54
C VAL A 132 -0.07 1.21 3.74
N GLU A 133 -0.28 -0.05 4.07
CA GLU A 133 -1.24 -0.93 3.41
C GLU A 133 -2.44 -1.17 4.31
N LEU A 134 -3.63 -1.21 3.72
CA LEU A 134 -4.87 -1.61 4.36
C LEU A 134 -5.28 -2.98 3.83
N VAL A 135 -5.62 -3.90 4.72
CA VAL A 135 -6.10 -5.24 4.36
C VAL A 135 -7.38 -5.53 5.14
N LYS A 136 -8.40 -6.04 4.44
CA LYS A 136 -9.64 -6.47 5.07
C LYS A 136 -9.94 -7.94 4.72
N PHE A 137 -10.52 -8.63 5.69
CA PHE A 137 -11.18 -9.92 5.51
C PHE A 137 -12.66 -9.71 5.75
N ALA A 138 -13.49 -10.00 4.78
CA ALA A 138 -14.90 -9.68 4.81
C ALA A 138 -15.78 -10.89 4.54
N ASP A 139 -17.01 -10.86 5.08
CA ASP A 139 -18.07 -11.74 4.62
C ASP A 139 -18.35 -11.45 3.13
N PRO A 140 -18.45 -12.49 2.28
CA PRO A 140 -18.78 -12.32 0.86
C PRO A 140 -20.01 -11.45 0.59
N ALA A 141 -21.04 -11.53 1.46
CA ALA A 141 -22.26 -10.73 1.33
C ALA A 141 -22.02 -9.22 1.42
N ASN A 142 -20.96 -8.78 2.11
CA ASN A 142 -20.70 -7.38 2.41
C ASN A 142 -19.42 -6.86 1.74
N SER A 143 -18.67 -7.69 1.00
CA SER A 143 -17.31 -7.35 0.52
C SER A 143 -17.27 -6.14 -0.41
N TYR A 144 -18.30 -5.89 -1.21
CA TYR A 144 -18.35 -4.71 -2.06
C TYR A 144 -18.60 -3.42 -1.28
N GLN A 145 -19.38 -3.49 -0.20
CA GLN A 145 -19.55 -2.36 0.74
C GLN A 145 -18.23 -2.07 1.48
N GLU A 146 -17.51 -3.16 1.83
CA GLU A 146 -16.18 -3.04 2.44
C GLU A 146 -15.14 -2.44 1.48
N LEU A 147 -15.27 -2.62 0.17
CA LEU A 147 -14.44 -1.94 -0.82
C LEU A 147 -14.72 -0.44 -0.84
N GLU A 148 -15.98 -0.02 -0.84
CA GLU A 148 -16.33 1.40 -0.77
C GLU A 148 -15.78 2.04 0.53
N SER A 149 -15.94 1.37 1.67
CA SER A 149 -15.39 1.83 2.95
C SER A 149 -13.87 1.92 2.92
N LEU A 150 -13.18 0.91 2.37
CA LEU A 150 -11.71 0.91 2.27
C LEU A 150 -11.21 2.04 1.37
N THR A 151 -11.90 2.32 0.26
CA THR A 151 -11.59 3.42 -0.64
C THR A 151 -11.76 4.77 0.07
N ASN A 152 -12.86 4.96 0.79
CA ASN A 152 -13.10 6.16 1.61
C ASN A 152 -12.01 6.35 2.69
N ASP A 153 -11.55 5.28 3.33
CA ASP A 153 -10.47 5.34 4.32
C ASP A 153 -9.15 5.81 3.67
N ALA A 154 -8.85 5.36 2.45
CA ALA A 154 -7.67 5.82 1.70
C ALA A 154 -7.83 7.28 1.21
N GLU A 155 -9.02 7.70 0.78
CA GLU A 155 -9.30 9.10 0.42
C GLU A 155 -9.13 10.05 1.60
N ARG A 156 -9.50 9.60 2.81
CA ARG A 156 -9.49 10.40 4.03
C ARG A 156 -8.14 11.04 4.30
N VAL A 157 -7.04 10.32 4.11
CA VAL A 157 -5.69 10.88 4.36
C VAL A 157 -5.33 11.96 3.34
N LEU A 158 -5.77 11.86 2.09
CA LEU A 158 -5.56 12.90 1.07
C LEU A 158 -6.41 14.13 1.34
N GLN A 159 -7.65 13.94 1.79
CA GLN A 159 -8.54 15.03 2.21
C GLN A 159 -7.94 15.83 3.37
N LEU A 160 -7.44 15.13 4.39
CA LEU A 160 -6.79 15.77 5.55
C LEU A 160 -5.49 16.48 5.18
N LEU A 161 -4.75 15.96 4.19
CA LEU A 161 -3.57 16.62 3.64
C LEU A 161 -3.89 17.80 2.73
N GLY A 162 -5.15 17.98 2.31
CA GLY A 162 -5.55 19.03 1.39
C GLY A 162 -4.97 18.87 -0.03
N LEU A 163 -4.66 17.65 -0.45
CA LEU A 163 -4.12 17.36 -1.77
C LEU A 163 -5.25 17.15 -2.78
N PRO A 164 -5.21 17.76 -3.97
CA PRO A 164 -6.19 17.50 -5.03
C PRO A 164 -6.05 16.08 -5.55
N TYR A 165 -7.14 15.33 -5.60
CA TYR A 165 -7.16 13.94 -6.06
C TYR A 165 -8.45 13.63 -6.82
N ARG A 166 -8.49 12.49 -7.48
CA ARG A 166 -9.70 11.89 -8.06
C ARG A 166 -9.70 10.37 -7.83
N VAL A 167 -10.89 9.76 -7.88
CA VAL A 167 -11.09 8.32 -7.81
C VAL A 167 -11.52 7.82 -9.19
N VAL A 168 -10.92 6.74 -9.65
CA VAL A 168 -11.18 6.12 -10.95
C VAL A 168 -11.54 4.65 -10.73
N CYS A 169 -12.69 4.22 -11.22
CA CYS A 169 -13.00 2.79 -11.30
C CYS A 169 -12.31 2.20 -12.53
N LEU A 170 -11.47 1.18 -12.33
CA LEU A 170 -10.74 0.58 -13.44
C LEU A 170 -11.67 -0.18 -14.38
N SER A 171 -11.41 -0.02 -15.68
CA SER A 171 -12.04 -0.84 -16.72
C SER A 171 -11.50 -2.27 -16.70
N THR A 172 -12.20 -3.20 -17.33
CA THR A 172 -11.76 -4.60 -17.42
C THR A 172 -10.43 -4.79 -18.15
N GLY A 173 -10.02 -3.83 -19.00
CA GLY A 173 -8.73 -3.86 -19.68
C GLY A 173 -7.55 -3.50 -18.79
N ASP A 174 -7.81 -2.74 -17.72
CA ASP A 174 -6.78 -2.26 -16.77
C ASP A 174 -6.81 -3.04 -15.44
N LEU A 175 -7.88 -3.82 -15.22
CA LEU A 175 -8.07 -4.58 -14.00
C LEU A 175 -7.01 -5.66 -13.83
N GLY A 176 -6.41 -5.75 -12.64
CA GLY A 176 -5.50 -6.83 -12.29
C GLY A 176 -6.18 -8.21 -12.37
N PHE A 177 -5.46 -9.23 -12.84
CA PHE A 177 -6.03 -10.58 -13.06
C PHE A 177 -6.62 -11.24 -11.81
N SER A 178 -6.25 -10.78 -10.63
CA SER A 178 -6.67 -11.34 -9.33
C SER A 178 -7.83 -10.56 -8.70
N SER A 179 -8.14 -9.36 -9.17
CA SER A 179 -9.17 -8.49 -8.60
C SER A 179 -10.47 -8.55 -9.40
N ALA A 180 -11.59 -8.46 -8.71
CA ALA A 180 -12.93 -8.40 -9.30
C ALA A 180 -13.40 -6.95 -9.54
N LYS A 181 -12.98 -6.02 -8.67
CA LYS A 181 -13.24 -4.59 -8.79
C LYS A 181 -12.09 -3.82 -8.14
N THR A 182 -11.67 -2.73 -8.79
CA THR A 182 -10.60 -1.87 -8.30
C THR A 182 -10.97 -0.41 -8.50
N TYR A 183 -10.69 0.40 -7.46
CA TYR A 183 -10.64 1.84 -7.52
C TYR A 183 -9.20 2.30 -7.39
N ASP A 184 -8.73 3.10 -8.34
CA ASP A 184 -7.47 3.84 -8.20
C ASP A 184 -7.77 5.25 -7.70
N ILE A 185 -6.97 5.70 -6.74
CA ILE A 185 -6.96 7.09 -6.30
C ILE A 185 -5.73 7.74 -6.91
N GLU A 186 -5.94 8.84 -7.62
CA GLU A 186 -4.89 9.55 -8.33
C GLU A 186 -4.77 10.97 -7.76
N VAL A 187 -3.54 11.38 -7.41
CA VAL A 187 -3.23 12.72 -6.90
C VAL A 187 -2.73 13.62 -8.04
N TRP A 188 -3.09 14.89 -8.00
CA TRP A 188 -2.60 15.88 -8.95
C TRP A 188 -1.11 16.16 -8.75
N MET A 189 -0.34 16.04 -9.83
CA MET A 189 1.09 16.33 -9.87
C MET A 189 1.37 17.50 -10.82
N PRO A 190 1.63 18.71 -10.29
CA PRO A 190 1.86 19.91 -11.11
C PRO A 190 2.95 19.76 -12.16
N SER A 191 4.10 19.15 -11.82
CA SER A 191 5.22 18.96 -12.74
C SER A 191 4.89 18.05 -13.93
N TYR A 192 3.95 17.13 -13.77
CA TYR A 192 3.46 16.25 -14.83
C TYR A 192 2.23 16.79 -15.55
N ASN A 193 1.59 17.84 -15.01
CA ASN A 193 0.32 18.38 -15.47
C ASN A 193 -0.75 17.28 -15.66
N ARG A 194 -0.80 16.32 -14.72
CA ARG A 194 -1.75 15.19 -14.74
C ARG A 194 -1.95 14.62 -13.35
N TYR A 195 -2.99 13.81 -13.21
CA TYR A 195 -3.19 12.94 -12.07
C TYR A 195 -2.29 11.71 -12.18
N VAL A 196 -1.74 11.27 -11.04
CA VAL A 196 -0.85 10.10 -10.93
C VAL A 196 -1.39 9.20 -9.83
N GLU A 197 -1.51 7.92 -10.10
CA GLU A 197 -1.94 6.92 -9.11
C GLU A 197 -1.12 7.01 -7.82
N ILE A 198 -1.80 7.04 -6.70
CA ILE A 198 -1.20 7.08 -5.36
C ILE A 198 -1.71 5.95 -4.46
N SER A 199 -2.88 5.41 -4.76
CA SER A 199 -3.47 4.24 -4.11
C SER A 199 -4.27 3.43 -5.11
N SER A 200 -4.34 2.12 -4.89
CA SER A 200 -5.21 1.21 -5.62
C SER A 200 -5.92 0.33 -4.61
N CYS A 201 -7.25 0.37 -4.59
CA CYS A 201 -8.12 -0.33 -3.65
C CYS A 201 -8.89 -1.42 -4.37
N SER A 202 -8.69 -2.68 -4.00
CA SER A 202 -9.22 -3.85 -4.73
C SER A 202 -10.01 -4.79 -3.84
N ASN A 203 -11.07 -5.35 -4.41
CA ASN A 203 -11.76 -6.53 -3.91
C ASN A 203 -11.34 -7.73 -4.75
N PHE A 204 -10.76 -8.74 -4.11
CA PHE A 204 -10.29 -9.97 -4.76
C PHE A 204 -11.32 -11.10 -4.67
N GLU A 205 -12.45 -10.83 -4.05
CA GLU A 205 -13.43 -11.86 -3.70
C GLU A 205 -12.73 -13.05 -3.02
N ASP A 206 -12.97 -14.27 -3.46
CA ASP A 206 -12.37 -15.48 -2.88
C ASP A 206 -11.01 -15.89 -3.50
N PHE A 207 -10.50 -15.13 -4.48
CA PHE A 207 -9.29 -15.52 -5.23
C PHE A 207 -8.09 -15.81 -4.30
N GLN A 208 -7.76 -14.90 -3.39
CA GLN A 208 -6.67 -15.09 -2.44
C GLN A 208 -7.04 -16.07 -1.35
N ALA A 209 -8.27 -16.03 -0.86
CA ALA A 209 -8.77 -16.93 0.16
C ALA A 209 -8.73 -18.40 -0.28
N ARG A 210 -9.02 -18.70 -1.54
CA ARG A 210 -8.86 -20.06 -2.12
C ARG A 210 -7.39 -20.50 -2.12
N ARG A 211 -6.48 -19.63 -2.53
CA ARG A 211 -5.04 -19.93 -2.60
C ARG A 211 -4.41 -20.09 -1.22
N ALA A 212 -4.76 -19.21 -0.29
CA ALA A 212 -4.24 -19.21 1.07
C ALA A 212 -5.09 -20.05 2.06
N GLN A 213 -6.21 -20.66 1.60
CA GLN A 213 -7.11 -21.47 2.42
C GLN A 213 -7.67 -20.70 3.63
N ILE A 214 -8.07 -19.45 3.43
CA ILE A 214 -8.66 -18.60 4.48
C ILE A 214 -10.17 -18.75 4.43
N ARG A 215 -10.73 -19.25 5.50
CA ARG A 215 -12.17 -19.54 5.61
C ARG A 215 -12.77 -18.88 6.83
N PHE A 216 -14.09 -18.85 6.91
CA PHE A 216 -14.82 -18.44 8.11
C PHE A 216 -16.05 -19.32 8.35
N LYS A 217 -16.58 -19.26 9.55
CA LYS A 217 -17.88 -19.82 9.91
C LYS A 217 -18.74 -18.73 10.50
N ALA A 218 -19.95 -18.55 9.99
CA ALA A 218 -20.89 -17.58 10.54
C ALA A 218 -21.30 -17.98 11.96
N THR A 219 -21.52 -19.28 12.20
CA THR A 219 -21.68 -19.87 13.52
C THR A 219 -20.85 -21.15 13.64
N GLN A 220 -20.63 -21.63 14.86
CA GLN A 220 -19.89 -22.87 15.12
C GLN A 220 -20.47 -24.11 14.40
N ARG A 221 -21.75 -24.09 14.05
CA ARG A 221 -22.47 -25.21 13.43
C ARG A 221 -22.43 -25.15 11.89
N ASP A 222 -22.04 -24.01 11.32
CA ASP A 222 -22.06 -23.82 9.89
C ASP A 222 -20.86 -24.48 9.21
N LYS A 223 -21.03 -24.77 7.92
CA LYS A 223 -19.91 -25.16 7.08
C LYS A 223 -18.97 -23.96 6.87
N ALA A 224 -17.68 -24.23 6.90
CA ALA A 224 -16.69 -23.19 6.59
C ALA A 224 -16.80 -22.74 5.13
N GLN A 225 -16.83 -21.42 4.93
CA GLN A 225 -16.87 -20.76 3.63
C GLN A 225 -15.58 -19.95 3.44
N LEU A 226 -15.21 -19.62 2.20
CA LEU A 226 -14.11 -18.73 1.91
C LEU A 226 -14.48 -17.30 2.29
N VAL A 227 -13.55 -16.56 2.89
CA VAL A 227 -13.71 -15.12 3.06
C VAL A 227 -13.46 -14.41 1.72
N HIS A 228 -13.93 -13.16 1.61
CA HIS A 228 -13.40 -12.25 0.61
C HIS A 228 -12.27 -11.43 1.20
N THR A 229 -11.20 -11.23 0.43
CA THR A 229 -10.06 -10.39 0.81
C THR A 229 -10.09 -9.09 0.01
N LEU A 230 -9.74 -8.01 0.68
CA LEU A 230 -9.62 -6.69 0.08
C LEU A 230 -8.30 -6.08 0.54
N ASN A 231 -7.69 -5.30 -0.33
CA ASN A 231 -6.59 -4.44 0.10
C ASN A 231 -6.60 -3.10 -0.63
N GLY A 232 -5.88 -2.16 -0.08
CA GLY A 232 -5.62 -0.87 -0.68
C GLY A 232 -4.46 -0.17 -0.03
N SER A 233 -3.75 0.64 -0.81
CA SER A 233 -2.73 1.49 -0.22
C SER A 233 -3.40 2.59 0.59
N GLY A 234 -3.06 2.69 1.83
CA GLY A 234 -3.53 3.76 2.68
C GLY A 234 -2.52 4.88 2.99
N VAL A 235 -1.64 5.31 2.13
CA VAL A 235 -1.36 5.52 0.74
C VAL A 235 0.15 5.31 0.46
N ALA A 236 0.64 5.43 -0.80
CA ALA A 236 2.06 5.36 -1.12
C ALA A 236 2.83 6.58 -0.56
N VAL A 237 3.76 6.36 0.38
CA VAL A 237 4.41 7.44 1.14
C VAL A 237 5.29 8.31 0.24
N GLY A 238 6.13 7.71 -0.61
CA GLY A 238 7.03 8.46 -1.49
C GLY A 238 6.30 9.35 -2.51
N ARG A 239 5.18 8.88 -3.06
CA ARG A 239 4.31 9.71 -3.95
C ARG A 239 3.62 10.82 -3.18
N THR A 240 3.26 10.60 -1.91
CA THR A 240 2.71 11.64 -1.04
C THR A 240 3.76 12.71 -0.74
N VAL A 241 5.01 12.31 -0.47
CA VAL A 241 6.12 13.28 -0.32
C VAL A 241 6.24 14.14 -1.58
N ALA A 242 6.28 13.52 -2.76
CA ALA A 242 6.36 14.25 -4.02
C ALA A 242 5.17 15.20 -4.22
N ALA A 243 3.95 14.74 -3.95
CA ALA A 243 2.74 15.56 -4.07
C ALA A 243 2.75 16.76 -3.12
N ILE A 244 3.20 16.59 -1.86
CA ILE A 244 3.34 17.69 -0.91
C ILE A 244 4.40 18.69 -1.40
N LEU A 245 5.57 18.20 -1.82
CA LEU A 245 6.65 19.07 -2.31
C LEU A 245 6.20 19.91 -3.50
N GLU A 246 5.39 19.35 -4.41
CA GLU A 246 4.94 20.06 -5.60
C GLU A 246 3.72 20.97 -5.35
N ASN A 247 2.72 20.52 -4.57
CA ASN A 247 1.49 21.29 -4.36
C ASN A 247 1.63 22.38 -3.27
N TYR A 248 2.59 22.24 -2.36
CA TYR A 248 2.80 23.17 -1.23
C TYR A 248 4.07 24.00 -1.38
N GLN A 249 4.68 24.04 -2.58
CA GLN A 249 5.84 24.88 -2.87
C GLN A 249 5.43 26.34 -2.98
N ASN A 250 6.15 27.20 -2.26
CA ASN A 250 6.00 28.67 -2.31
C ASN A 250 6.88 29.29 -3.41
N ALA A 251 6.64 30.54 -3.74
CA ALA A 251 7.37 31.26 -4.77
C ALA A 251 8.88 31.42 -4.46
N ASP A 252 9.27 31.40 -3.17
CA ASP A 252 10.66 31.43 -2.71
C ASP A 252 11.34 30.05 -2.69
N GLY A 253 10.62 29.01 -3.15
CA GLY A 253 11.09 27.62 -3.16
C GLY A 253 10.93 26.89 -1.82
N SER A 254 10.48 27.56 -0.77
CA SER A 254 10.14 26.89 0.49
C SER A 254 8.89 26.02 0.34
N ILE A 255 8.71 25.07 1.25
CA ILE A 255 7.56 24.16 1.25
C ILE A 255 6.75 24.39 2.53
N THR A 256 5.50 24.80 2.40
CA THR A 256 4.57 24.85 3.52
C THR A 256 4.18 23.42 3.93
N ILE A 257 4.25 23.13 5.22
CA ILE A 257 3.85 21.80 5.75
C ILE A 257 2.33 21.78 5.96
N PRO A 258 1.62 20.76 5.39
CA PRO A 258 0.21 20.55 5.69
C PRO A 258 -0.05 20.54 7.20
N GLU A 259 -1.13 21.19 7.63
CA GLU A 259 -1.41 21.42 9.06
C GLU A 259 -1.38 20.12 9.88
N VAL A 260 -1.98 19.05 9.35
CA VAL A 260 -2.04 17.74 10.01
C VAL A 260 -0.66 17.08 10.23
N LEU A 261 0.36 17.48 9.49
CA LEU A 261 1.72 16.96 9.63
C LEU A 261 2.60 17.80 10.56
N ARG A 262 2.21 19.03 10.92
CA ARG A 262 3.02 19.94 11.77
C ARG A 262 3.37 19.35 13.13
N PRO A 263 2.46 18.64 13.84
CA PRO A 263 2.80 18.01 15.12
C PRO A 263 3.95 16.99 15.00
N PHE A 264 4.02 16.27 13.86
CA PHE A 264 5.08 15.29 13.60
C PHE A 264 6.37 15.94 13.09
N MET A 265 6.23 17.05 12.36
CA MET A 265 7.36 17.77 11.77
C MET A 265 8.06 18.72 12.74
N GLY A 266 7.32 19.33 13.69
CA GLY A 266 7.83 20.35 14.60
C GLY A 266 8.29 21.63 13.91
N VAL A 267 7.93 21.82 12.63
CA VAL A 267 8.14 23.03 11.83
C VAL A 267 6.94 23.20 10.88
N ASP A 268 6.64 24.44 10.53
CA ASP A 268 5.54 24.77 9.62
C ASP A 268 5.99 24.90 8.16
N VAL A 269 7.29 25.10 7.94
CA VAL A 269 7.88 25.34 6.62
C VAL A 269 9.25 24.68 6.52
N ILE A 270 9.50 24.02 5.40
CA ILE A 270 10.84 23.58 4.98
C ILE A 270 11.44 24.73 4.14
N LYS A 271 12.50 25.36 4.62
CA LYS A 271 13.20 26.42 3.89
C LYS A 271 14.19 25.83 2.89
N CYS A 272 14.44 26.54 1.77
CA CYS A 272 15.58 26.22 0.92
C CYS A 272 16.88 26.34 1.72
N PRO A 273 17.86 25.41 1.53
CA PRO A 273 19.21 25.66 2.05
C PRO A 273 19.77 26.93 1.42
N GLU A 274 20.43 27.74 2.25
CA GLU A 274 21.23 28.91 1.79
C GLU A 274 22.40 28.44 0.92
#